data_b65ff3180ab67977549169893371e926
#
_entry.id   b65ff3180ab67977549169893371e926
#
_cell.length_a   1.000
_cell.length_b   1.000
_cell.length_c   1.000
_cell.angle_alpha   90.00
_cell.angle_beta   90.00
_cell.angle_gamma   90.00
#
_symmetry.space_group_name_H-M   'P 1'
#
loop_
_entity.id
_entity.type
_entity.pdbx_description
1 polymer ?
#
loop_
_entity_poly.entity_id
_entity_poly.type
_entity_poly.pdbx_seq_one_letter_code
_entity_poly.pdbx_strand_id
1 'polypeptide(L)'
;MILVNLICVIIVICYKKTSAQEGGEDNMINVLVSGNMNVYLGMEVTIYSLMKYNRNVNLYILTSSFEQMPYPDGTICCYEGLGEDEKKKIINIIKYFDPYNSSVTFIDPIELYRTHLEGGVNEFSCFTPFAAFRLLADLILTDLDDVLYLDCDTVI
;
A
#
# COMPACT_ATOMS: atom_id res chain seq x y z
N MET A 1 -11.91 2.20 -31.28
CA MET A 1 -12.05 2.93 -29.99
C MET A 1 -12.66 1.93 -29.01
N ILE A 2 -11.81 1.21 -28.30
CA ILE A 2 -12.23 0.15 -27.36
C ILE A 2 -12.23 0.81 -25.98
N LEU A 3 -13.44 0.93 -25.42
CA LEU A 3 -13.65 1.38 -24.04
C LEU A 3 -13.14 0.25 -23.14
N VAL A 4 -11.97 0.43 -22.53
CA VAL A 4 -11.52 -0.45 -21.44
C VAL A 4 -12.30 -0.03 -20.21
N ASN A 5 -13.34 -0.79 -19.86
CA ASN A 5 -13.99 -0.69 -18.57
C ASN A 5 -12.97 -1.14 -17.50
N LEU A 6 -12.37 -0.16 -16.85
CA LEU A 6 -11.55 -0.38 -15.66
C LEU A 6 -12.51 -0.76 -14.52
N ILE A 7 -12.69 -2.05 -14.31
CA ILE A 7 -13.39 -2.57 -13.14
C ILE A 7 -12.42 -2.40 -11.97
N CYS A 8 -12.65 -1.38 -11.16
CA CYS A 8 -11.98 -1.19 -9.88
C CYS A 8 -12.40 -2.34 -8.96
N VAL A 9 -11.55 -3.34 -8.81
CA VAL A 9 -11.78 -4.44 -7.86
C VAL A 9 -11.25 -4.00 -6.51
N ILE A 10 -12.12 -3.55 -5.63
CA ILE A 10 -11.79 -3.32 -4.24
C ILE A 10 -11.58 -4.71 -3.61
N ILE A 11 -10.32 -5.12 -3.47
CA ILE A 11 -9.99 -6.34 -2.72
C ILE A 11 -9.81 -5.91 -1.27
N VAL A 12 -10.87 -6.04 -0.49
CA VAL A 12 -10.81 -5.92 0.97
C VAL A 12 -10.27 -7.25 1.50
N ILE A 13 -8.99 -7.30 1.85
CA ILE A 13 -8.41 -8.45 2.55
C ILE A 13 -8.57 -8.15 4.04
N CYS A 14 -9.70 -8.59 4.61
CA CYS A 14 -9.85 -8.60 6.07
C CYS A 14 -9.18 -9.86 6.61
N TYR A 15 -8.01 -9.75 7.19
CA TYR A 15 -7.47 -10.79 8.06
C TYR A 15 -8.13 -10.66 9.44
N LYS A 16 -9.08 -11.54 9.76
CA LYS A 16 -9.63 -11.65 11.10
C LYS A 16 -8.88 -12.74 11.88
N LYS A 17 -8.06 -12.34 12.82
CA LYS A 17 -7.66 -13.21 13.91
C LYS A 17 -8.77 -13.15 14.97
N THR A 18 -9.51 -14.24 15.12
CA THR A 18 -10.66 -14.31 16.04
C THR A 18 -10.18 -14.23 17.47
N SER A 19 -10.30 -13.07 18.10
CA SER A 19 -10.39 -12.95 19.56
C SER A 19 -11.45 -11.92 19.89
N ALA A 20 -12.54 -12.39 20.49
CA ALA A 20 -13.59 -11.54 20.99
C ALA A 20 -13.06 -10.74 22.19
N GLN A 21 -13.08 -9.40 22.09
CA GLN A 21 -13.11 -8.53 23.25
C GLN A 21 -14.02 -7.35 22.97
N GLU A 22 -15.15 -7.34 23.64
CA GLU A 22 -16.02 -6.18 23.78
C GLU A 22 -15.35 -5.21 24.77
N GLY A 23 -15.08 -3.99 24.31
CA GLY A 23 -14.60 -2.90 25.14
C GLY A 23 -14.35 -1.69 24.26
N GLY A 24 -15.07 -0.58 24.48
CA GLY A 24 -14.96 0.63 23.69
C GLY A 24 -13.58 1.29 23.85
N GLU A 25 -12.63 0.86 23.06
CA GLU A 25 -11.40 1.58 22.75
C GLU A 25 -11.59 2.27 21.40
N ASP A 26 -11.05 3.48 21.26
CA ASP A 26 -11.01 4.21 19.98
C ASP A 26 -10.36 3.29 18.95
N ASN A 27 -11.17 2.71 18.09
CA ASN A 27 -10.77 1.64 17.19
C ASN A 27 -9.83 2.23 16.13
N MET A 28 -8.52 1.95 16.25
CA MET A 28 -7.53 2.34 15.25
C MET A 28 -7.80 1.60 13.94
N ILE A 29 -7.83 2.33 12.83
CA ILE A 29 -7.98 1.75 11.50
C ILE A 29 -6.59 1.57 10.89
N ASN A 30 -6.16 0.33 10.72
CA ASN A 30 -4.89 0.04 10.05
C ASN A 30 -5.12 -0.07 8.55
N VAL A 31 -4.44 0.76 7.78
CA VAL A 31 -4.59 0.83 6.32
C VAL A 31 -3.24 0.59 5.66
N LEU A 32 -3.21 -0.28 4.67
CA LEU A 32 -2.04 -0.58 3.86
C LEU A 32 -2.26 -0.08 2.44
N VAL A 33 -1.29 0.63 1.91
CA VAL A 33 -1.21 1.07 0.51
C VAL A 33 0.15 0.65 -0.05
N SER A 34 0.21 0.27 -1.32
CA SER A 34 1.48 -0.08 -1.96
C SER A 34 1.62 0.64 -3.29
N GLY A 35 2.78 1.26 -3.54
CA GLY A 35 3.02 1.97 -4.80
C GLY A 35 4.38 2.65 -4.88
N ASN A 36 4.59 3.28 -6.03
CA ASN A 36 5.82 3.99 -6.39
C ASN A 36 5.51 5.37 -6.99
N MET A 37 6.53 6.06 -7.49
CA MET A 37 6.37 7.39 -8.11
C MET A 37 5.37 7.41 -9.26
N ASN A 38 5.23 6.33 -10.03
CA ASN A 38 4.30 6.29 -11.18
C ASN A 38 2.82 6.39 -10.77
N VAL A 39 2.48 5.93 -9.57
CA VAL A 39 1.10 5.93 -9.03
C VAL A 39 0.91 6.94 -7.90
N TYR A 40 1.92 7.77 -7.64
CA TYR A 40 1.91 8.70 -6.51
C TYR A 40 0.68 9.63 -6.48
N LEU A 41 0.28 10.22 -7.61
CA LEU A 41 -0.87 11.12 -7.64
C LEU A 41 -2.18 10.41 -7.24
N GLY A 42 -2.37 9.18 -7.70
CA GLY A 42 -3.50 8.35 -7.27
C GLY A 42 -3.44 8.05 -5.78
N MET A 43 -2.28 7.66 -5.28
CA MET A 43 -2.04 7.41 -3.86
C MET A 43 -2.36 8.65 -3.01
N GLU A 44 -1.92 9.83 -3.43
CA GLU A 44 -2.18 11.10 -2.73
C GLU A 44 -3.69 11.37 -2.63
N VAL A 45 -4.43 11.16 -3.71
CA VAL A 45 -5.90 11.30 -3.75
C VAL A 45 -6.58 10.27 -2.84
N THR A 46 -6.15 9.01 -2.90
CA THR A 46 -6.65 7.92 -2.04
C THR A 46 -6.48 8.29 -0.56
N ILE A 47 -5.26 8.70 -0.17
CA ILE A 47 -4.94 9.08 1.21
C ILE A 47 -5.73 10.32 1.64
N TYR A 48 -5.83 11.35 0.78
CA TYR A 48 -6.61 12.53 1.08
C TYR A 48 -8.09 12.18 1.31
N SER A 49 -8.69 11.36 0.45
CA SER A 49 -10.09 10.94 0.60
C SER A 49 -10.30 10.10 1.86
N LEU A 50 -9.39 9.17 2.17
CA LEU A 50 -9.40 8.40 3.41
C LEU A 50 -9.42 9.31 4.63
N MET A 51 -8.45 10.22 4.73
CA MET A 51 -8.28 11.10 5.88
C MET A 51 -9.38 12.15 6.02
N LYS A 52 -10.03 12.53 4.92
CA LYS A 52 -11.15 13.48 4.95
C LYS A 52 -12.32 12.95 5.79
N TYR A 53 -12.57 11.65 5.76
CA TYR A 53 -13.74 11.03 6.40
C TYR A 53 -13.40 10.18 7.62
N ASN A 54 -12.11 9.91 7.88
CA ASN A 54 -11.68 9.02 8.96
C ASN A 54 -10.69 9.71 9.89
N ARG A 55 -10.63 9.22 11.12
CA ARG A 55 -9.66 9.57 12.16
C ARG A 55 -9.14 8.27 12.78
N ASN A 56 -8.11 8.37 13.61
CA ASN A 56 -7.47 7.20 14.23
C ASN A 56 -6.97 6.20 13.18
N VAL A 57 -6.26 6.69 12.16
CA VAL A 57 -5.74 5.87 11.06
C VAL A 57 -4.24 5.64 11.22
N ASN A 58 -3.82 4.39 11.26
CA ASN A 58 -2.44 4.00 11.05
C ASN A 58 -2.27 3.63 9.57
N LEU A 59 -1.59 4.48 8.82
CA LEU A 59 -1.32 4.26 7.40
C LEU A 59 0.06 3.64 7.21
N TYR A 60 0.12 2.50 6.56
CA TYR A 60 1.35 1.81 6.17
C TYR A 60 1.51 1.90 4.66
N ILE A 61 2.66 2.38 4.19
CA ILE A 61 2.93 2.57 2.76
C ILE A 61 4.14 1.71 2.38
N LEU A 62 3.90 0.69 1.55
CA LEU A 62 4.95 -0.13 0.99
C LEU A 62 5.48 0.53 -0.29
N THR A 63 6.75 0.92 -0.27
CA THR A 63 7.41 1.59 -1.39
C THR A 63 8.90 1.26 -1.40
N SER A 64 9.47 1.08 -2.59
CA SER A 64 10.89 0.75 -2.76
C SER A 64 11.42 1.25 -4.10
N SER A 65 12.74 1.50 -4.17
CA SER A 65 13.45 1.74 -5.43
C SER A 65 14.32 0.53 -5.74
N PHE A 66 14.11 -0.11 -6.88
CA PHE A 66 14.86 -1.29 -7.27
C PHE A 66 14.82 -1.57 -8.78
N GLU A 67 15.75 -2.39 -9.23
CA GLU A 67 15.73 -3.01 -10.55
C GLU A 67 15.08 -4.40 -10.42
N GLN A 68 14.08 -4.66 -11.25
CA GLN A 68 13.46 -5.98 -11.36
C GLN A 68 14.40 -6.94 -12.10
N MET A 69 14.27 -8.24 -11.86
CA MET A 69 14.93 -9.25 -12.68
C MET A 69 14.67 -9.01 -14.17
N PRO A 70 15.68 -9.19 -15.05
CA PRO A 70 15.48 -9.01 -16.49
C PRO A 70 14.37 -9.91 -17.01
N TYR A 71 13.50 -9.34 -17.85
CA TYR A 71 12.53 -10.09 -18.61
C TYR A 71 13.23 -11.11 -19.54
N PRO A 72 12.52 -12.15 -20.04
CA PRO A 72 13.10 -13.14 -20.97
C PRO A 72 13.68 -12.53 -22.25
N ASP A 73 13.24 -11.34 -22.66
CA ASP A 73 13.74 -10.59 -23.80
C ASP A 73 14.95 -9.68 -23.46
N GLY A 74 15.39 -9.70 -22.19
CA GLY A 74 16.50 -8.88 -21.67
C GLY A 74 16.10 -7.48 -21.23
N THR A 75 14.83 -7.10 -21.29
CA THR A 75 14.34 -5.81 -20.79
C THR A 75 14.49 -5.75 -19.27
N ILE A 76 15.03 -4.65 -18.75
CA ILE A 76 15.14 -4.37 -17.31
C ILE A 76 14.19 -3.24 -16.97
N CYS A 77 13.33 -3.46 -15.98
CA CYS A 77 12.46 -2.44 -15.42
C CYS A 77 13.07 -1.90 -14.12
N CYS A 78 13.28 -0.58 -14.08
CA CYS A 78 13.70 0.13 -12.89
C CYS A 78 12.51 0.84 -12.27
N TYR A 79 12.34 0.68 -10.99
CA TYR A 79 11.26 1.31 -10.23
C TYR A 79 11.84 2.33 -9.26
N GLU A 80 11.20 3.49 -9.18
CA GLU A 80 11.54 4.55 -8.26
C GLU A 80 10.46 4.61 -7.17
N GLY A 81 10.87 4.40 -5.92
CA GLY A 81 10.01 4.54 -4.74
C GLY A 81 9.65 6.01 -4.48
N LEU A 82 8.85 6.24 -3.45
CA LEU A 82 8.49 7.60 -3.05
C LEU A 82 9.71 8.37 -2.55
N GLY A 83 9.93 9.56 -3.12
CA GLY A 83 10.95 10.49 -2.66
C GLY A 83 10.57 11.17 -1.34
N GLU A 84 11.54 11.86 -0.75
CA GLU A 84 11.33 12.54 0.54
C GLU A 84 10.29 13.66 0.46
N ASP A 85 10.13 14.32 -0.69
CA ASP A 85 9.14 15.37 -0.86
C ASP A 85 7.72 14.80 -0.93
N GLU A 86 7.53 13.66 -1.60
CA GLU A 86 6.26 12.93 -1.64
C GLU A 86 5.87 12.40 -0.27
N LYS A 87 6.82 11.83 0.45
CA LYS A 87 6.61 11.38 1.84
C LYS A 87 6.19 12.54 2.75
N LYS A 88 6.85 13.70 2.63
CA LYS A 88 6.47 14.91 3.40
C LYS A 88 5.06 15.39 3.08
N LYS A 89 4.66 15.37 1.80
CA LYS A 89 3.28 15.75 1.41
C LYS A 89 2.26 14.82 2.06
N ILE A 90 2.49 13.50 2.03
CA ILE A 90 1.62 12.52 2.70
C ILE A 90 1.55 12.79 4.21
N ILE A 91 2.69 12.99 4.88
CA ILE A 91 2.74 13.33 6.30
C ILE A 91 1.92 14.59 6.58
N ASN A 92 2.00 15.61 5.72
CA ASN A 92 1.26 16.84 5.88
C ASN A 92 -0.25 16.65 5.72
N ILE A 93 -0.70 15.76 4.82
CA ILE A 93 -2.11 15.40 4.69
C ILE A 93 -2.61 14.76 6.00
N ILE A 94 -1.87 13.78 6.54
CA ILE A 94 -2.25 13.14 7.81
C ILE A 94 -2.36 14.19 8.92
N LYS A 95 -1.33 15.02 9.09
CA LYS A 95 -1.29 16.06 10.13
C LYS A 95 -2.36 17.14 9.96
N TYR A 96 -2.77 17.43 8.74
CA TYR A 96 -3.83 18.39 8.48
C TYR A 96 -5.20 17.89 8.98
N PHE A 97 -5.50 16.61 8.79
CA PHE A 97 -6.79 16.04 9.15
C PHE A 97 -6.84 15.51 10.59
N ASP A 98 -5.75 14.88 11.05
CA ASP A 98 -5.69 14.28 12.39
C ASP A 98 -4.25 14.27 12.93
N PRO A 99 -3.81 15.39 13.53
CA PRO A 99 -2.41 15.57 13.94
C PRO A 99 -2.00 14.75 15.15
N TYR A 100 -2.94 14.17 15.89
CA TYR A 100 -2.66 13.55 17.19
C TYR A 100 -2.87 12.03 17.22
N ASN A 101 -3.84 11.53 16.46
CA ASN A 101 -4.25 10.14 16.60
C ASN A 101 -3.90 9.29 15.36
N SER A 102 -3.66 9.93 14.21
CA SER A 102 -3.29 9.22 12.99
C SER A 102 -1.79 9.26 12.73
N SER A 103 -1.27 8.20 12.13
CA SER A 103 0.15 8.07 11.81
C SER A 103 0.37 7.56 10.38
N VAL A 104 1.61 7.73 9.87
CA VAL A 104 2.06 7.09 8.63
C VAL A 104 3.43 6.47 8.82
N THR A 105 3.59 5.26 8.33
CA THR A 105 4.85 4.51 8.32
C THR A 105 5.18 4.10 6.89
N PHE A 106 6.37 4.47 6.41
CA PHE A 106 6.89 4.04 5.12
C PHE A 106 7.79 2.83 5.33
N ILE A 107 7.55 1.77 4.56
CA ILE A 107 8.22 0.49 4.70
C ILE A 107 8.79 0.10 3.34
N ASP A 108 10.06 -0.28 3.33
CA ASP A 108 10.71 -0.88 2.16
C ASP A 108 10.59 -2.41 2.25
N PRO A 109 9.77 -3.06 1.42
CA PRO A 109 9.56 -4.50 1.48
C PRO A 109 10.52 -5.30 0.61
N ILE A 110 11.54 -4.67 -0.02
CA ILE A 110 12.31 -5.27 -1.12
C ILE A 110 12.99 -6.58 -0.73
N GLU A 111 13.54 -6.67 0.47
CA GLU A 111 14.23 -7.88 0.92
C GLU A 111 13.26 -9.07 1.10
N LEU A 112 12.07 -8.79 1.62
CA LEU A 112 11.01 -9.81 1.73
C LEU A 112 10.46 -10.20 0.36
N TYR A 113 10.30 -9.22 -0.54
CA TYR A 113 9.89 -9.47 -1.91
C TYR A 113 10.87 -10.41 -2.62
N ARG A 114 12.17 -10.10 -2.56
CA ARG A 114 13.22 -10.92 -3.15
C ARG A 114 13.28 -12.34 -2.59
N THR A 115 13.04 -12.45 -1.29
CA THR A 115 13.10 -13.75 -0.62
C THR A 115 11.90 -14.65 -0.95
N HIS A 116 10.70 -14.07 -1.10
CA HIS A 116 9.46 -14.84 -1.12
C HIS A 116 8.70 -14.81 -2.46
N LEU A 117 8.88 -13.75 -3.26
CA LEU A 117 8.03 -13.50 -4.43
C LEU A 117 8.80 -13.32 -5.74
N GLU A 118 10.06 -12.87 -5.70
CA GLU A 118 10.89 -12.68 -6.89
C GLU A 118 11.13 -14.01 -7.60
N GLY A 119 11.09 -14.02 -8.94
CA GLY A 119 11.19 -15.23 -9.74
C GLY A 119 9.91 -16.07 -9.78
N GLY A 120 8.83 -15.59 -9.15
CA GLY A 120 7.54 -16.27 -9.17
C GLY A 120 6.84 -16.24 -10.54
N VAL A 121 5.81 -17.07 -10.71
CA VAL A 121 5.08 -17.25 -12.00
C VAL A 121 4.49 -15.93 -12.53
N ASN A 122 4.18 -14.98 -11.64
CA ASN A 122 3.58 -13.70 -11.97
C ASN A 122 4.59 -12.54 -12.10
N GLU A 123 5.89 -12.81 -11.95
CA GLU A 123 6.95 -11.79 -12.00
C GLU A 123 6.89 -10.95 -13.27
N PHE A 124 6.64 -11.60 -14.40
CA PHE A 124 6.58 -10.97 -15.73
C PHE A 124 5.14 -10.81 -16.25
N SER A 125 4.18 -10.71 -15.33
CA SER A 125 2.79 -10.46 -15.69
C SER A 125 2.57 -8.95 -15.96
N CYS A 126 1.34 -8.59 -16.31
CA CYS A 126 0.95 -7.18 -16.48
C CYS A 126 0.90 -6.39 -15.16
N PHE A 127 1.08 -7.06 -14.02
CA PHE A 127 1.11 -6.41 -12.71
C PHE A 127 2.54 -6.06 -12.32
N THR A 128 2.72 -4.86 -11.77
CA THR A 128 4.00 -4.45 -11.22
C THR A 128 4.29 -5.20 -9.90
N PRO A 129 5.57 -5.32 -9.50
CA PRO A 129 5.93 -5.89 -8.18
C PRO A 129 5.21 -5.23 -7.00
N PHE A 130 4.87 -3.95 -7.12
CA PHE A 130 4.12 -3.23 -6.08
C PHE A 130 2.74 -3.82 -5.81
N ALA A 131 2.07 -4.36 -6.83
CA ALA A 131 0.82 -5.09 -6.64
C ALA A 131 1.02 -6.38 -5.83
N ALA A 132 2.20 -6.99 -5.88
CA ALA A 132 2.54 -8.18 -5.13
C ALA A 132 2.96 -7.88 -3.68
N PHE A 133 3.43 -6.67 -3.37
CA PHE A 133 3.85 -6.29 -2.01
C PHE A 133 2.76 -6.48 -0.97
N ARG A 134 1.48 -6.32 -1.34
CA ARG A 134 0.34 -6.59 -0.43
C ARG A 134 0.31 -8.02 0.10
N LEU A 135 0.88 -8.98 -0.64
CA LEU A 135 0.95 -10.38 -0.22
C LEU A 135 1.96 -10.61 0.91
N LEU A 136 2.79 -9.61 1.21
CA LEU A 136 3.76 -9.63 2.31
C LEU A 136 3.21 -8.98 3.59
N ALA A 137 1.95 -8.56 3.59
CA ALA A 137 1.36 -7.82 4.72
C ALA A 137 1.47 -8.58 6.04
N ASP A 138 1.21 -9.87 6.03
CA ASP A 138 1.30 -10.75 7.21
C ASP A 138 2.74 -10.96 7.72
N LEU A 139 3.74 -10.80 6.85
CA LEU A 139 5.15 -10.86 7.21
C LEU A 139 5.70 -9.52 7.71
N ILE A 140 5.08 -8.42 7.28
CA ILE A 140 5.52 -7.05 7.59
C ILE A 140 4.80 -6.52 8.84
N LEU A 141 3.51 -6.79 8.96
CA LEU A 141 2.62 -6.22 9.99
C LEU A 141 2.17 -7.30 10.98
N THR A 142 3.15 -8.06 11.49
CA THR A 142 2.93 -9.25 12.34
C THR A 142 2.15 -8.98 13.62
N ASP A 143 2.20 -7.75 14.12
CA ASP A 143 1.60 -7.33 15.40
C ASP A 143 0.17 -6.81 15.21
N LEU A 144 -0.35 -6.78 13.98
CA LEU A 144 -1.69 -6.30 13.68
C LEU A 144 -2.65 -7.47 13.46
N ASP A 145 -3.83 -7.37 14.07
CA ASP A 145 -4.91 -8.34 13.88
C ASP A 145 -5.68 -8.11 12.57
N ASP A 146 -5.86 -6.84 12.19
CA ASP A 146 -6.63 -6.42 11.01
C ASP A 146 -5.90 -5.32 10.23
N VAL A 147 -5.88 -5.46 8.91
CA VAL A 147 -5.38 -4.45 7.96
C VAL A 147 -6.30 -4.33 6.76
N LEU A 148 -6.71 -3.12 6.44
CA LEU A 148 -7.44 -2.79 5.22
C LEU A 148 -6.45 -2.44 4.10
N TYR A 149 -6.41 -3.21 3.03
CA TYR A 149 -5.65 -2.84 1.84
C TYR A 149 -6.47 -1.94 0.91
N LEU A 150 -5.87 -0.83 0.45
CA LEU A 150 -6.43 0.06 -0.55
C LEU A 150 -5.49 0.17 -1.76
N ASP A 151 -6.05 0.03 -2.96
CA ASP A 151 -5.31 0.35 -4.19
C ASP A 151 -5.12 1.87 -4.32
N CYS A 152 -4.04 2.29 -4.99
CA CYS A 152 -3.65 3.70 -5.14
C CYS A 152 -4.62 4.57 -5.95
N ASP A 153 -5.65 4.00 -6.56
CA ASP A 153 -6.68 4.67 -7.36
C ASP A 153 -8.07 4.60 -6.71
N THR A 154 -8.12 4.26 -5.43
CA THR A 154 -9.36 4.17 -4.66
C THR A 154 -9.77 5.55 -4.14
N VAL A 155 -11.05 5.89 -4.24
CA VAL A 155 -11.66 7.09 -3.63
C VAL A 155 -12.72 6.65 -2.65
N ILE A 156 -12.62 7.16 -1.42
CA ILE A 156 -13.50 6.83 -0.28
C ILE A 156 -14.47 7.97 -0.04
#